data_a7d8f86e5fe5770687bec11afb1c3573
#
_entry.id   a7d8f86e5fe5770687bec11afb1c3573
#
_cell.length_a   1.000
_cell.length_b   1.000
_cell.length_c   1.000
_cell.angle_alpha   90.00
_cell.angle_beta   90.00
_cell.angle_gamma   90.00
#
_symmetry.space_group_name_H-M   'P 1'
#
loop_
_entity.id
_entity.type
_entity.pdbx_description
1 polymer ?
#
loop_
_entity_poly.entity_id
_entity_poly.type
_entity_poly.pdbx_seq_one_letter_code
_entity_poly.pdbx_strand_id
1 'polypeptide(L)'
;MSEKLEVLLVGEGNFSFSVAVCESGDAKSITASCLQTEQQSLAQEQAAHNIQLLRDRGCTVLFEVDCTRLNEHNVIRHLAYDRIIFNFPHYGRKSGVKKNRTLLSKFFISCAEVLKADGEVHVALCNGQGGTPFDNPIREWHNSWQAVAMAAEAGLILSEIRPFDRHRYQGYKCTGYRSQDKGFRVEGGLNHVFTRSLPYTMPKKLKMDTVVGKEMVSFELPEELSEYVNRDFLSRQSRHPVKLVLEQLLREVKSSWPVCSVSGNFPELLSCSQDKLQACGSNLSSSEIYWIKPIDKDCEPTEDQQFSSSSYMLRPSLLMHAEEIMQREDFSPGTIYALSGLVFQRAPITPNRSPAYHQLFLIAVLPSESQPDQILQNNLEALLGPYKVSFEKEELGEECRVRLISQELHNFGQITCVPYPRSKLPHYKSSILTLLLNLDHLVTLTFSIPDWRLMWTSDPRFLAGFEPGIQVPATFQPFSLYPPSYTHDVSFWMEPDTFDELDFHEAVRIATCGAVKDIQLVDRFRHPHMGHASLCYRLSYQSPDRALSRTRVLDLQNQLRTLLPLRLNITLR
;
A
#
# COMPACT_ATOMS: atom_id res chain seq x y z
N MET A 1 -8.11 -14.90 -28.37
CA MET A 1 -8.71 -16.17 -27.94
C MET A 1 -8.35 -16.33 -26.49
N SER A 2 -9.32 -16.41 -25.57
CA SER A 2 -9.06 -16.65 -24.15
C SER A 2 -8.33 -18.00 -24.03
N GLU A 3 -7.18 -18.02 -23.38
CA GLU A 3 -6.50 -19.29 -23.06
C GLU A 3 -7.44 -20.13 -22.18
N LYS A 4 -7.64 -21.37 -22.57
CA LYS A 4 -8.48 -22.31 -21.82
C LYS A 4 -7.77 -22.72 -20.55
N LEU A 5 -8.47 -22.70 -19.41
CA LEU A 5 -7.94 -22.87 -18.05
C LEU A 5 -7.77 -24.35 -17.67
N GLU A 6 -6.70 -24.65 -16.91
CA GLU A 6 -6.53 -25.88 -16.14
C GLU A 6 -7.26 -25.73 -14.78
N VAL A 7 -8.34 -26.49 -14.59
CA VAL A 7 -9.24 -26.32 -13.43
C VAL A 7 -9.21 -27.56 -12.53
N LEU A 8 -9.02 -27.35 -11.22
CA LEU A 8 -9.18 -28.35 -10.17
C LEU A 8 -10.45 -28.06 -9.36
N LEU A 9 -11.33 -29.04 -9.27
CA LEU A 9 -12.50 -29.02 -8.41
C LEU A 9 -12.28 -29.99 -7.24
N VAL A 10 -12.43 -29.48 -6.01
CA VAL A 10 -12.24 -30.31 -4.81
C VAL A 10 -13.50 -30.38 -3.96
N GLY A 11 -13.66 -31.48 -3.25
CA GLY A 11 -14.79 -31.69 -2.37
C GLY A 11 -16.13 -31.87 -3.09
N GLU A 12 -16.09 -32.43 -4.32
CA GLU A 12 -17.28 -32.77 -5.06
C GLU A 12 -18.12 -33.83 -4.31
N GLY A 13 -19.43 -33.65 -4.31
CA GLY A 13 -20.33 -34.63 -3.73
C GLY A 13 -20.77 -35.65 -4.78
N ASN A 14 -21.65 -35.22 -5.70
CA ASN A 14 -22.15 -36.04 -6.80
C ASN A 14 -21.62 -35.62 -8.17
N PHE A 15 -20.58 -34.78 -8.24
CA PHE A 15 -19.91 -34.28 -9.45
C PHE A 15 -20.79 -33.44 -10.39
N SER A 16 -21.98 -33.03 -9.96
CA SER A 16 -22.87 -32.21 -10.79
C SER A 16 -22.30 -30.81 -11.09
N PHE A 17 -21.51 -30.23 -10.19
CA PHE A 17 -20.85 -28.95 -10.45
C PHE A 17 -19.72 -29.10 -11.48
N SER A 18 -18.95 -30.18 -11.40
CA SER A 18 -17.90 -30.48 -12.38
C SER A 18 -18.46 -30.66 -13.78
N VAL A 19 -19.64 -31.33 -13.92
CA VAL A 19 -20.34 -31.43 -15.19
C VAL A 19 -20.75 -30.06 -15.73
N ALA A 20 -21.36 -29.22 -14.89
CA ALA A 20 -21.78 -27.88 -15.30
C ALA A 20 -20.58 -26.99 -15.73
N VAL A 21 -19.42 -27.08 -15.05
CA VAL A 21 -18.19 -26.39 -15.46
C VAL A 21 -17.65 -26.95 -16.79
N CYS A 22 -17.71 -28.26 -17.00
CA CYS A 22 -17.32 -28.87 -18.28
C CYS A 22 -18.21 -28.39 -19.43
N GLU A 23 -19.50 -28.21 -19.20
CA GLU A 23 -20.48 -27.75 -20.20
C GLU A 23 -20.35 -26.26 -20.52
N SER A 24 -19.83 -25.42 -19.59
CA SER A 24 -19.60 -24.01 -19.88
C SER A 24 -18.51 -23.76 -20.93
N GLY A 25 -17.61 -24.74 -21.17
CA GLY A 25 -16.56 -24.66 -22.19
C GLY A 25 -15.40 -23.74 -21.83
N ASP A 26 -15.37 -23.18 -20.60
CA ASP A 26 -14.34 -22.22 -20.15
C ASP A 26 -13.01 -22.92 -19.77
N ALA A 27 -13.03 -24.24 -19.56
CA ALA A 27 -11.86 -25.01 -19.15
C ALA A 27 -11.23 -25.79 -20.32
N LYS A 28 -9.89 -25.86 -20.34
CA LYS A 28 -9.10 -26.73 -21.23
C LYS A 28 -9.05 -28.15 -20.70
N SER A 29 -8.85 -28.27 -19.40
CA SER A 29 -8.75 -29.53 -18.69
C SER A 29 -9.42 -29.38 -17.33
N ILE A 30 -10.15 -30.38 -16.92
CA ILE A 30 -10.84 -30.45 -15.63
C ILE A 30 -10.36 -31.67 -14.88
N THR A 31 -9.87 -31.42 -13.64
CA THR A 31 -9.65 -32.45 -12.64
C THR A 31 -10.72 -32.30 -11.56
N ALA A 32 -11.68 -33.23 -11.51
CA ALA A 32 -12.73 -33.25 -10.52
C ALA A 32 -12.38 -34.24 -9.40
N SER A 33 -12.48 -33.83 -8.12
CA SER A 33 -12.05 -34.66 -7.01
C SER A 33 -12.96 -34.63 -5.79
N CYS A 34 -13.00 -35.73 -5.06
CA CYS A 34 -13.71 -35.85 -3.79
C CYS A 34 -12.89 -36.59 -2.73
N LEU A 35 -13.29 -36.44 -1.46
CA LEU A 35 -12.67 -37.14 -0.32
C LEU A 35 -13.10 -38.61 -0.19
N GLN A 36 -14.27 -38.94 -0.71
CA GLN A 36 -14.86 -40.28 -0.61
C GLN A 36 -14.14 -41.27 -1.55
N THR A 37 -14.26 -42.56 -1.24
CA THR A 37 -13.90 -43.62 -2.17
C THR A 37 -14.86 -43.63 -3.38
N GLU A 38 -14.43 -44.24 -4.49
CA GLU A 38 -15.29 -44.35 -5.68
C GLU A 38 -16.62 -45.02 -5.34
N GLN A 39 -16.60 -46.13 -4.58
CA GLN A 39 -17.79 -46.85 -4.17
C GLN A 39 -18.77 -45.99 -3.35
N GLN A 40 -18.24 -45.16 -2.42
CA GLN A 40 -19.04 -44.22 -1.63
C GLN A 40 -19.66 -43.12 -2.49
N SER A 41 -18.90 -42.63 -3.48
CA SER A 41 -19.33 -41.59 -4.39
C SER A 41 -20.43 -42.08 -5.33
N LEU A 42 -20.30 -43.28 -5.85
CA LEU A 42 -21.31 -43.92 -6.72
C LEU A 42 -22.66 -44.16 -6.01
N ALA A 43 -22.68 -44.23 -4.68
CA ALA A 43 -23.90 -44.32 -3.90
C ALA A 43 -24.72 -43.01 -3.82
N GLN A 44 -24.12 -41.86 -4.23
CA GLN A 44 -24.80 -40.58 -4.28
C GLN A 44 -25.74 -40.49 -5.50
N GLU A 45 -26.86 -39.81 -5.34
CA GLU A 45 -27.84 -39.60 -6.41
C GLU A 45 -27.17 -38.96 -7.64
N GLN A 46 -27.32 -39.55 -8.82
CA GLN A 46 -26.80 -39.14 -10.12
C GLN A 46 -25.24 -39.15 -10.24
N ALA A 47 -24.50 -39.52 -9.20
CA ALA A 47 -23.02 -39.48 -9.25
C ALA A 47 -22.45 -40.42 -10.33
N ALA A 48 -23.00 -41.65 -10.47
CA ALA A 48 -22.56 -42.59 -11.49
C ALA A 48 -22.69 -42.02 -12.90
N HIS A 49 -23.82 -41.38 -13.22
CA HIS A 49 -24.05 -40.72 -14.51
C HIS A 49 -23.07 -39.55 -14.71
N ASN A 50 -22.92 -38.69 -13.72
CA ASN A 50 -22.06 -37.52 -13.81
C ASN A 50 -20.56 -37.91 -13.97
N ILE A 51 -20.08 -38.91 -13.24
CA ILE A 51 -18.72 -39.43 -13.34
C ILE A 51 -18.49 -40.02 -14.73
N GLN A 52 -19.41 -40.81 -15.26
CA GLN A 52 -19.29 -41.36 -16.60
C GLN A 52 -19.25 -40.27 -17.66
N LEU A 53 -20.12 -39.27 -17.58
CA LEU A 53 -20.15 -38.13 -18.50
C LEU A 53 -18.84 -37.33 -18.49
N LEU A 54 -18.24 -37.09 -17.31
CA LEU A 54 -16.95 -36.41 -17.18
C LEU A 54 -15.83 -37.24 -17.83
N ARG A 55 -15.79 -38.55 -17.60
CA ARG A 55 -14.81 -39.46 -18.21
C ARG A 55 -14.93 -39.50 -19.74
N ASP A 56 -16.18 -39.59 -20.25
CA ASP A 56 -16.46 -39.58 -21.70
C ASP A 56 -16.01 -38.28 -22.38
N ARG A 57 -15.99 -37.18 -21.64
CA ARG A 57 -15.48 -35.86 -22.10
C ARG A 57 -13.98 -35.64 -21.86
N GLY A 58 -13.27 -36.67 -21.39
CA GLY A 58 -11.83 -36.61 -21.14
C GLY A 58 -11.41 -35.86 -19.87
N CYS A 59 -12.35 -35.63 -18.94
CA CYS A 59 -12.02 -35.06 -17.64
C CYS A 59 -11.38 -36.10 -16.73
N THR A 60 -10.43 -35.67 -15.88
CA THR A 60 -9.85 -36.52 -14.85
C THR A 60 -10.74 -36.55 -13.62
N VAL A 61 -11.15 -37.74 -13.16
CA VAL A 61 -11.96 -37.91 -11.94
C VAL A 61 -11.14 -38.66 -10.91
N LEU A 62 -10.94 -38.05 -9.73
CA LEU A 62 -10.12 -38.55 -8.64
C LEU A 62 -10.93 -38.74 -7.36
N PHE A 63 -10.66 -39.81 -6.63
CA PHE A 63 -11.27 -40.15 -5.35
C PHE A 63 -10.22 -40.14 -4.24
N GLU A 64 -10.68 -40.14 -2.99
CA GLU A 64 -9.82 -40.14 -1.80
C GLU A 64 -8.81 -38.98 -1.77
N VAL A 65 -9.20 -37.82 -2.35
CA VAL A 65 -8.38 -36.61 -2.38
C VAL A 65 -8.69 -35.76 -1.16
N ASP A 66 -7.72 -35.66 -0.26
CA ASP A 66 -7.76 -34.71 0.84
C ASP A 66 -7.33 -33.31 0.35
N CYS A 67 -8.26 -32.38 0.27
CA CYS A 67 -8.00 -31.01 -0.20
C CYS A 67 -7.00 -30.24 0.69
N THR A 68 -6.69 -30.72 1.88
CA THR A 68 -5.69 -30.13 2.77
C THR A 68 -4.27 -30.66 2.52
N ARG A 69 -4.10 -31.58 1.55
CA ARG A 69 -2.84 -32.26 1.21
C ARG A 69 -2.71 -32.54 -0.30
N LEU A 70 -3.07 -31.56 -1.13
CA LEU A 70 -3.10 -31.69 -2.60
C LEU A 70 -1.70 -31.99 -3.19
N ASN A 71 -0.67 -31.37 -2.61
CA ASN A 71 0.72 -31.58 -3.00
C ASN A 71 1.27 -32.99 -2.69
N GLU A 72 0.59 -33.77 -1.86
CA GLU A 72 0.96 -35.17 -1.56
C GLU A 72 0.25 -36.15 -2.49
N HIS A 73 -0.79 -35.74 -3.21
CA HIS A 73 -1.54 -36.61 -4.11
C HIS A 73 -0.77 -36.93 -5.38
N ASN A 74 -0.63 -38.22 -5.73
CA ASN A 74 0.24 -38.71 -6.81
C ASN A 74 0.00 -38.09 -8.19
N VAL A 75 -1.22 -37.70 -8.52
CA VAL A 75 -1.57 -37.06 -9.79
C VAL A 75 -1.48 -35.54 -9.66
N ILE A 76 -2.11 -34.94 -8.63
CA ILE A 76 -2.27 -33.48 -8.50
C ILE A 76 -0.92 -32.80 -8.32
N ARG A 77 0.01 -33.35 -7.54
CA ARG A 77 1.34 -32.79 -7.27
C ARG A 77 2.19 -32.49 -8.50
N HIS A 78 1.87 -33.10 -9.63
CA HIS A 78 2.63 -32.92 -10.88
C HIS A 78 1.97 -31.93 -11.84
N LEU A 79 0.86 -31.34 -11.43
CA LEU A 79 0.08 -30.38 -12.21
C LEU A 79 0.10 -29.00 -11.55
N ALA A 80 -0.11 -27.97 -12.36
CA ALA A 80 -0.31 -26.61 -11.89
C ALA A 80 -1.61 -26.07 -12.47
N TYR A 81 -2.44 -25.50 -11.62
CA TYR A 81 -3.80 -25.11 -11.97
C TYR A 81 -3.94 -23.59 -12.09
N ASP A 82 -4.70 -23.14 -13.09
CA ASP A 82 -5.12 -21.75 -13.24
C ASP A 82 -6.24 -21.43 -12.24
N ARG A 83 -7.07 -22.42 -11.93
CA ARG A 83 -8.20 -22.24 -11.01
C ARG A 83 -8.43 -23.45 -10.15
N ILE A 84 -8.56 -23.25 -8.83
CA ILE A 84 -8.97 -24.28 -7.87
C ILE A 84 -10.29 -23.85 -7.26
N ILE A 85 -11.30 -24.72 -7.26
CA ILE A 85 -12.65 -24.39 -6.81
C ILE A 85 -13.06 -25.33 -5.68
N PHE A 86 -13.55 -24.76 -4.57
CA PHE A 86 -14.15 -25.49 -3.45
C PHE A 86 -15.49 -24.88 -3.06
N ASN A 87 -16.58 -25.51 -3.44
CA ASN A 87 -17.92 -25.03 -3.16
C ASN A 87 -18.41 -25.54 -1.81
N PHE A 88 -18.87 -24.61 -0.96
CA PHE A 88 -19.48 -24.87 0.34
C PHE A 88 -18.70 -25.86 1.20
N PRO A 89 -17.39 -25.60 1.42
CA PRO A 89 -16.54 -26.47 2.23
C PRO A 89 -17.12 -26.68 3.62
N HIS A 90 -16.95 -27.89 4.16
CA HIS A 90 -17.38 -28.21 5.52
C HIS A 90 -16.57 -29.36 6.09
N TYR A 91 -16.08 -29.21 7.32
CA TYR A 91 -15.25 -30.23 7.98
C TYR A 91 -15.99 -31.57 8.21
N GLY A 92 -17.31 -31.58 8.11
CA GLY A 92 -18.16 -32.73 8.36
C GLY A 92 -18.79 -32.75 9.75
N ARG A 93 -19.80 -33.58 9.94
CA ARG A 93 -20.56 -33.75 11.18
C ARG A 93 -21.00 -32.41 11.81
N LYS A 94 -21.20 -32.33 13.14
CA LYS A 94 -21.48 -31.09 13.88
C LYS A 94 -20.17 -30.38 14.20
N SER A 95 -19.49 -29.80 13.19
CA SER A 95 -18.26 -29.07 13.40
C SER A 95 -18.53 -27.59 13.66
N GLY A 96 -17.85 -27.04 14.66
CA GLY A 96 -17.90 -25.62 14.97
C GLY A 96 -16.98 -24.78 14.07
N VAL A 97 -17.02 -23.46 14.26
CA VAL A 97 -16.27 -22.45 13.46
C VAL A 97 -14.77 -22.75 13.42
N LYS A 98 -14.17 -23.14 14.56
CA LYS A 98 -12.74 -23.43 14.67
C LYS A 98 -12.28 -24.53 13.70
N LYS A 99 -13.03 -25.64 13.59
CA LYS A 99 -12.68 -26.75 12.68
C LYS A 99 -12.78 -26.33 11.21
N ASN A 100 -13.78 -25.52 10.87
CA ASN A 100 -13.95 -25.02 9.50
C ASN A 100 -12.85 -23.99 9.14
N ARG A 101 -12.40 -23.14 10.08
CA ARG A 101 -11.22 -22.29 9.87
C ARG A 101 -9.96 -23.12 9.61
N THR A 102 -9.73 -24.16 10.43
CA THR A 102 -8.58 -25.05 10.23
C THR A 102 -8.65 -25.76 8.87
N LEU A 103 -9.85 -26.17 8.42
CA LEU A 103 -10.03 -26.74 7.09
C LEU A 103 -9.65 -25.73 6.00
N LEU A 104 -10.18 -24.49 6.07
CA LEU A 104 -9.88 -23.45 5.09
C LEU A 104 -8.40 -23.09 5.08
N SER A 105 -7.77 -22.87 6.24
CA SER A 105 -6.35 -22.53 6.32
C SER A 105 -5.48 -23.62 5.67
N LYS A 106 -5.69 -24.90 6.03
CA LYS A 106 -4.94 -26.02 5.45
C LYS A 106 -5.22 -26.18 3.95
N PHE A 107 -6.47 -25.99 3.53
CA PHE A 107 -6.85 -26.01 2.13
C PHE A 107 -6.09 -24.95 1.33
N PHE A 108 -6.09 -23.68 1.79
CA PHE A 108 -5.37 -22.60 1.10
C PHE A 108 -3.87 -22.84 1.03
N ILE A 109 -3.25 -23.33 2.11
CA ILE A 109 -1.83 -23.69 2.13
C ILE A 109 -1.57 -24.77 1.08
N SER A 110 -2.39 -25.80 1.03
CA SER A 110 -2.28 -26.88 0.05
C SER A 110 -2.50 -26.40 -1.39
N CYS A 111 -3.46 -25.48 -1.61
CA CYS A 111 -3.68 -24.84 -2.92
C CYS A 111 -2.45 -24.08 -3.39
N ALA A 112 -1.78 -23.34 -2.51
CA ALA A 112 -0.63 -22.53 -2.86
C ALA A 112 0.52 -23.35 -3.48
N GLU A 113 0.62 -24.65 -3.17
CA GLU A 113 1.66 -25.55 -3.70
C GLU A 113 1.38 -25.98 -5.15
N VAL A 114 0.11 -25.98 -5.58
CA VAL A 114 -0.31 -26.50 -6.90
C VAL A 114 -0.99 -25.42 -7.76
N LEU A 115 -1.05 -24.18 -7.29
CA LEU A 115 -1.61 -23.03 -7.99
C LEU A 115 -0.53 -22.36 -8.86
N LYS A 116 -0.83 -22.01 -10.11
CA LYS A 116 0.04 -21.18 -10.94
C LYS A 116 0.27 -19.79 -10.35
N ALA A 117 1.25 -19.06 -10.86
CA ALA A 117 1.59 -17.71 -10.38
C ALA A 117 0.39 -16.75 -10.45
N ASP A 118 -0.32 -16.75 -11.57
CA ASP A 118 -1.51 -15.92 -11.81
C ASP A 118 -2.83 -16.67 -11.56
N GLY A 119 -2.76 -17.79 -10.84
CA GLY A 119 -3.91 -18.65 -10.58
C GLY A 119 -4.84 -18.09 -9.50
N GLU A 120 -6.08 -18.58 -9.51
CA GLU A 120 -7.17 -18.18 -8.61
C GLU A 120 -7.66 -19.34 -7.77
N VAL A 121 -7.97 -19.11 -6.50
CA VAL A 121 -8.69 -20.04 -5.63
C VAL A 121 -10.07 -19.49 -5.37
N HIS A 122 -11.10 -20.23 -5.79
CA HIS A 122 -12.50 -19.87 -5.63
C HIS A 122 -13.13 -20.66 -4.49
N VAL A 123 -13.71 -19.98 -3.52
CA VAL A 123 -14.40 -20.61 -2.38
C VAL A 123 -15.80 -20.04 -2.27
N ALA A 124 -16.80 -20.87 -2.57
CA ALA A 124 -18.19 -20.50 -2.32
C ALA A 124 -18.56 -20.80 -0.86
N LEU A 125 -19.12 -19.81 -0.16
CA LEU A 125 -19.57 -19.92 1.23
C LEU A 125 -21.04 -19.53 1.34
N CYS A 126 -21.76 -20.12 2.31
CA CYS A 126 -23.06 -19.60 2.66
C CYS A 126 -22.94 -18.19 3.21
N ASN A 127 -23.90 -17.33 2.86
CA ASN A 127 -23.92 -15.94 3.31
C ASN A 127 -23.80 -15.84 4.83
N GLY A 128 -22.96 -14.92 5.32
CA GLY A 128 -22.63 -14.75 6.72
C GLY A 128 -21.50 -15.67 7.24
N GLN A 129 -20.89 -16.51 6.40
CA GLN A 129 -19.77 -17.36 6.83
C GLN A 129 -18.40 -16.76 6.56
N GLY A 130 -18.22 -15.97 5.51
CA GLY A 130 -16.94 -15.44 5.07
C GLY A 130 -16.24 -14.56 6.10
N GLY A 131 -17.00 -13.77 6.83
CA GLY A 131 -16.51 -12.80 7.81
C GLY A 131 -16.04 -11.52 7.13
N THR A 132 -16.69 -11.16 6.04
CA THR A 132 -16.44 -9.93 5.29
C THR A 132 -17.62 -8.96 5.43
N PRO A 133 -17.43 -7.66 5.19
CA PRO A 133 -18.53 -6.69 5.14
C PRO A 133 -19.56 -6.97 4.04
N PHE A 134 -19.23 -7.82 3.07
CA PHE A 134 -20.14 -8.24 2.00
C PHE A 134 -21.21 -9.24 2.46
N ASP A 135 -20.97 -9.90 3.58
CA ASP A 135 -21.92 -10.85 4.17
C ASP A 135 -23.20 -10.15 4.65
N ASN A 136 -24.36 -10.74 4.37
CA ASN A 136 -25.65 -10.30 4.88
C ASN A 136 -26.48 -11.49 5.39
N PRO A 137 -26.72 -11.67 6.72
CA PRO A 137 -26.28 -10.76 7.78
C PRO A 137 -24.76 -10.83 8.07
N ILE A 138 -24.18 -9.70 8.44
CA ILE A 138 -22.81 -9.64 8.94
C ILE A 138 -22.76 -10.39 10.27
N ARG A 139 -21.80 -11.30 10.42
CA ARG A 139 -21.50 -11.97 11.69
C ARG A 139 -20.31 -11.32 12.37
N GLU A 140 -20.30 -11.37 13.69
CA GLU A 140 -19.11 -10.98 14.44
C GLU A 140 -17.90 -11.82 14.01
N TRP A 141 -16.73 -11.20 13.99
CA TRP A 141 -15.48 -11.81 13.52
C TRP A 141 -15.23 -13.20 14.12
N HIS A 142 -15.42 -13.34 15.44
CA HIS A 142 -15.19 -14.60 16.14
C HIS A 142 -16.24 -15.70 15.81
N ASN A 143 -17.37 -15.34 15.19
CA ASN A 143 -18.43 -16.26 14.76
C ASN A 143 -18.40 -16.55 13.25
N SER A 144 -17.49 -15.93 12.51
CA SER A 144 -17.28 -16.15 11.08
C SER A 144 -16.18 -17.19 10.82
N TRP A 145 -16.00 -17.59 9.58
CA TRP A 145 -14.91 -18.50 9.20
C TRP A 145 -13.61 -17.77 8.91
N GLN A 146 -13.62 -16.44 8.92
CA GLN A 146 -12.44 -15.60 8.73
C GLN A 146 -11.68 -15.96 7.45
N ALA A 147 -12.40 -16.09 6.35
CA ALA A 147 -11.89 -16.62 5.08
C ALA A 147 -10.62 -15.88 4.62
N VAL A 148 -10.60 -14.53 4.74
CA VAL A 148 -9.45 -13.70 4.35
C VAL A 148 -8.22 -14.00 5.22
N ALA A 149 -8.41 -14.10 6.54
CA ALA A 149 -7.30 -14.42 7.46
C ALA A 149 -6.77 -15.85 7.24
N MET A 150 -7.65 -16.81 6.91
CA MET A 150 -7.23 -18.19 6.60
C MET A 150 -6.46 -18.27 5.28
N ALA A 151 -6.86 -17.50 4.27
CA ALA A 151 -6.16 -17.42 2.99
C ALA A 151 -4.79 -16.72 3.13
N ALA A 152 -4.69 -15.73 4.02
CA ALA A 152 -3.44 -15.02 4.28
C ALA A 152 -2.33 -15.94 4.83
N GLU A 153 -2.66 -17.03 5.54
CA GLU A 153 -1.66 -18.03 5.98
C GLU A 153 -0.95 -18.73 4.80
N ALA A 154 -1.57 -18.70 3.61
CA ALA A 154 -1.03 -19.24 2.37
C ALA A 154 -0.45 -18.16 1.44
N GLY A 155 -0.31 -16.92 1.87
CA GLY A 155 0.12 -15.81 1.03
C GLY A 155 -0.91 -15.37 -0.01
N LEU A 156 -2.21 -15.65 0.21
CA LEU A 156 -3.30 -15.29 -0.69
C LEU A 156 -4.08 -14.08 -0.14
N ILE A 157 -4.50 -13.19 -1.04
CA ILE A 157 -5.39 -12.06 -0.76
C ILE A 157 -6.74 -12.27 -1.42
N LEU A 158 -7.77 -11.71 -0.82
CA LEU A 158 -9.11 -11.71 -1.41
C LEU A 158 -9.20 -10.62 -2.49
N SER A 159 -9.36 -11.02 -3.74
CA SER A 159 -9.38 -10.09 -4.88
C SER A 159 -10.78 -9.74 -5.34
N GLU A 160 -11.74 -10.64 -5.18
CA GLU A 160 -13.11 -10.42 -5.62
C GLU A 160 -14.11 -11.17 -4.72
N ILE A 161 -15.28 -10.58 -4.50
CA ILE A 161 -16.46 -11.26 -3.96
C ILE A 161 -17.62 -11.02 -4.90
N ARG A 162 -18.32 -12.08 -5.25
CA ARG A 162 -19.54 -12.02 -6.07
C ARG A 162 -20.59 -12.98 -5.58
N PRO A 163 -21.88 -12.73 -5.83
CA PRO A 163 -22.94 -13.70 -5.56
C PRO A 163 -22.64 -15.03 -6.27
N PHE A 164 -22.89 -16.13 -5.57
CA PHE A 164 -22.81 -17.46 -6.19
C PHE A 164 -24.02 -17.64 -7.11
N ASP A 165 -23.80 -17.50 -8.43
CA ASP A 165 -24.83 -17.65 -9.44
C ASP A 165 -25.13 -19.12 -9.72
N ARG A 166 -26.14 -19.66 -9.04
CA ARG A 166 -26.61 -21.02 -9.25
C ARG A 166 -27.18 -21.24 -10.66
N HIS A 167 -27.76 -20.21 -11.27
CA HIS A 167 -28.40 -20.33 -12.58
C HIS A 167 -27.40 -20.53 -13.72
N ARG A 168 -26.18 -20.04 -13.53
CA ARG A 168 -25.07 -20.28 -14.44
C ARG A 168 -24.67 -21.76 -14.54
N TYR A 169 -24.88 -22.50 -13.45
CA TYR A 169 -24.50 -23.91 -13.32
C TYR A 169 -25.74 -24.81 -13.36
N GLN A 170 -26.33 -24.94 -14.55
CA GLN A 170 -27.51 -25.78 -14.75
C GLN A 170 -27.23 -27.24 -14.35
N GLY A 171 -28.13 -27.85 -13.62
CA GLY A 171 -27.95 -29.23 -13.14
C GLY A 171 -27.15 -29.36 -11.84
N TYR A 172 -26.50 -28.30 -11.35
CA TYR A 172 -25.80 -28.36 -10.06
C TYR A 172 -26.74 -28.65 -8.90
N LYS A 173 -26.45 -29.72 -8.18
CA LYS A 173 -27.12 -30.10 -6.93
C LYS A 173 -26.12 -30.14 -5.80
N CYS A 174 -26.25 -29.24 -4.84
CA CYS A 174 -25.43 -29.24 -3.64
C CYS A 174 -25.78 -30.45 -2.75
N THR A 175 -24.78 -31.25 -2.43
CA THR A 175 -24.91 -32.44 -1.59
C THR A 175 -24.11 -32.31 -0.30
N GLY A 176 -24.49 -33.02 0.75
CA GLY A 176 -23.54 -33.35 1.81
C GLY A 176 -23.49 -32.48 3.05
N TYR A 177 -24.59 -31.83 3.49
CA TYR A 177 -24.60 -31.22 4.81
C TYR A 177 -25.06 -32.23 5.89
N ARG A 178 -24.23 -32.40 6.94
CA ARG A 178 -24.52 -33.22 8.13
C ARG A 178 -24.94 -34.68 7.81
N SER A 179 -24.13 -35.32 6.96
CA SER A 179 -24.35 -36.71 6.56
C SER A 179 -25.69 -37.00 5.83
N GLN A 180 -25.93 -36.32 4.71
CA GLN A 180 -26.71 -36.81 3.58
C GLN A 180 -28.12 -36.24 3.37
N ASP A 181 -28.86 -35.78 4.40
CA ASP A 181 -30.28 -35.48 4.21
C ASP A 181 -30.63 -33.98 4.06
N LYS A 182 -29.66 -33.09 4.17
CA LYS A 182 -29.89 -31.63 4.10
C LYS A 182 -28.85 -30.96 3.23
N GLY A 183 -29.27 -30.40 2.11
CA GLY A 183 -28.41 -29.53 1.29
C GLY A 183 -27.99 -28.23 2.01
N PHE A 184 -26.88 -27.63 1.59
CA PHE A 184 -26.50 -26.29 2.02
C PHE A 184 -27.50 -25.26 1.48
N ARG A 185 -27.66 -24.14 2.19
CA ARG A 185 -28.38 -22.99 1.66
C ARG A 185 -27.47 -22.29 0.63
N VAL A 186 -27.58 -22.69 -0.62
CA VAL A 186 -26.80 -22.13 -1.74
C VAL A 186 -27.36 -20.78 -2.15
N GLU A 187 -28.63 -20.51 -1.88
CA GLU A 187 -29.28 -19.23 -2.15
C GLU A 187 -28.63 -18.12 -1.34
N GLY A 188 -28.24 -17.04 -2.01
CA GLY A 188 -27.50 -15.94 -1.41
C GLY A 188 -26.06 -16.30 -1.01
N GLY A 189 -25.54 -17.46 -1.41
CA GLY A 189 -24.14 -17.82 -1.24
C GLY A 189 -23.21 -16.84 -1.94
N LEU A 190 -21.98 -16.70 -1.43
CA LEU A 190 -20.96 -15.79 -1.95
C LEU A 190 -19.75 -16.58 -2.43
N ASN A 191 -19.30 -16.29 -3.63
CA ASN A 191 -18.04 -16.79 -4.16
C ASN A 191 -16.91 -15.79 -3.86
N HIS A 192 -15.90 -16.25 -3.14
CA HIS A 192 -14.71 -15.50 -2.78
C HIS A 192 -13.57 -15.95 -3.68
N VAL A 193 -12.94 -15.00 -4.38
CA VAL A 193 -11.81 -15.24 -5.28
C VAL A 193 -10.54 -14.77 -4.62
N PHE A 194 -9.60 -15.67 -4.45
CA PHE A 194 -8.30 -15.40 -3.85
C PHE A 194 -7.19 -15.54 -4.87
N THR A 195 -6.22 -14.63 -4.81
CA THR A 195 -5.04 -14.62 -5.68
C THR A 195 -3.78 -14.46 -4.84
N ARG A 196 -2.62 -14.78 -5.42
CA ARG A 196 -1.34 -14.60 -4.73
C ARG A 196 -1.07 -13.14 -4.44
N SER A 197 -0.48 -12.86 -3.30
CA SER A 197 0.12 -11.56 -2.99
C SER A 197 1.63 -11.60 -3.17
N LEU A 198 2.24 -10.43 -3.29
CA LEU A 198 3.69 -10.30 -3.22
C LEU A 198 4.19 -10.66 -1.80
N PRO A 199 5.40 -11.23 -1.69
CA PRO A 199 6.01 -11.49 -0.39
C PRO A 199 6.43 -10.18 0.29
N TYR A 200 6.60 -10.23 1.62
CA TYR A 200 7.27 -9.16 2.36
C TYR A 200 8.78 -9.21 2.12
N THR A 201 9.35 -8.07 1.75
CA THR A 201 10.80 -7.89 1.59
C THR A 201 11.33 -7.02 2.73
N MET A 202 12.43 -7.42 3.33
CA MET A 202 13.10 -6.58 4.33
C MET A 202 13.72 -5.37 3.66
N PRO A 203 13.61 -4.17 4.25
CA PRO A 203 14.36 -3.01 3.82
C PRO A 203 15.87 -3.31 3.78
N LYS A 204 16.57 -2.70 2.84
CA LYS A 204 18.00 -2.97 2.57
C LYS A 204 18.82 -1.71 2.78
N LYS A 205 20.05 -1.89 3.27
CA LYS A 205 21.05 -0.81 3.21
C LYS A 205 21.45 -0.59 1.76
N LEU A 206 21.26 0.62 1.28
CA LEU A 206 21.63 1.03 -0.08
C LEU A 206 22.75 2.06 0.00
N LYS A 207 23.83 1.80 -0.73
CA LYS A 207 24.86 2.82 -0.98
C LYS A 207 24.47 3.59 -2.22
N MET A 208 24.52 4.90 -2.13
CA MET A 208 24.19 5.83 -3.20
C MET A 208 25.34 6.79 -3.43
N ASP A 209 25.55 7.14 -4.71
CA ASP A 209 26.51 8.15 -5.13
C ASP A 209 25.74 9.29 -5.79
N THR A 210 26.03 10.52 -5.41
CA THR A 210 25.42 11.72 -6.02
C THR A 210 26.40 12.86 -6.10
N VAL A 211 26.15 13.79 -7.02
CA VAL A 211 26.96 15.01 -7.14
C VAL A 211 26.29 16.13 -6.36
N VAL A 212 26.99 16.66 -5.35
CA VAL A 212 26.53 17.82 -4.58
C VAL A 212 27.49 18.97 -4.89
N GLY A 213 27.00 19.99 -5.60
CA GLY A 213 27.86 21.06 -6.12
C GLY A 213 28.84 20.53 -7.17
N LYS A 214 30.13 20.43 -6.83
CA LYS A 214 31.20 19.90 -7.69
C LYS A 214 31.80 18.59 -7.19
N GLU A 215 31.31 18.07 -6.06
CA GLU A 215 31.88 16.91 -5.37
C GLU A 215 31.00 15.70 -5.53
N MET A 216 31.61 14.51 -5.73
CA MET A 216 30.94 13.24 -5.69
C MET A 216 30.86 12.78 -4.24
N VAL A 217 29.64 12.61 -3.72
CA VAL A 217 29.39 12.18 -2.34
C VAL A 217 28.79 10.79 -2.36
N SER A 218 29.47 9.86 -1.67
CA SER A 218 28.98 8.50 -1.42
C SER A 218 28.34 8.45 -0.02
N PHE A 219 27.17 7.86 0.11
CA PHE A 219 26.45 7.78 1.39
C PHE A 219 25.59 6.53 1.51
N GLU A 220 25.23 6.16 2.73
CA GLU A 220 24.22 5.13 3.00
C GLU A 220 22.85 5.78 3.14
N LEU A 221 21.89 5.29 2.34
CA LEU A 221 20.49 5.68 2.46
C LEU A 221 19.90 5.06 3.73
N PRO A 222 19.08 5.78 4.54
CA PRO A 222 18.30 5.18 5.63
C PRO A 222 17.51 3.97 5.15
N GLU A 223 17.61 2.86 5.87
CA GLU A 223 17.03 1.56 5.43
C GLU A 223 15.52 1.65 5.15
N GLU A 224 14.78 2.40 5.97
CA GLU A 224 13.33 2.59 5.79
C GLU A 224 12.97 3.24 4.45
N LEU A 225 13.90 3.95 3.80
CA LEU A 225 13.70 4.65 2.54
C LEU A 225 14.02 3.80 1.30
N SER A 226 14.56 2.59 1.48
CA SER A 226 15.01 1.74 0.37
C SER A 226 13.93 1.38 -0.65
N GLU A 227 12.67 1.32 -0.24
CA GLU A 227 11.53 1.00 -1.11
C GLU A 227 10.98 2.24 -1.86
N TYR A 228 11.43 3.45 -1.52
CA TYR A 228 10.92 4.71 -2.07
C TYR A 228 11.79 5.30 -3.19
N VAL A 229 13.07 4.96 -3.23
CA VAL A 229 14.01 5.48 -4.22
C VAL A 229 14.00 4.65 -5.51
N ASN A 230 14.51 5.24 -6.61
CA ASN A 230 14.65 4.59 -7.93
C ASN A 230 13.33 4.05 -8.51
N ARG A 231 12.21 4.74 -8.27
CA ARG A 231 10.87 4.30 -8.72
C ARG A 231 10.40 4.98 -10.00
N ASP A 232 11.01 6.07 -10.44
CA ASP A 232 10.75 6.81 -11.69
C ASP A 232 9.27 7.14 -11.97
N PHE A 233 8.45 7.36 -10.91
CA PHE A 233 7.01 7.57 -11.03
C PHE A 233 6.64 8.82 -11.84
N LEU A 234 7.53 9.81 -11.92
CA LEU A 234 7.34 11.04 -12.68
C LEU A 234 7.94 11.00 -14.10
N SER A 235 8.56 9.91 -14.51
CA SER A 235 9.16 9.78 -15.85
C SER A 235 8.13 9.90 -16.96
N ARG A 236 8.58 10.24 -18.19
CA ARG A 236 7.69 10.39 -19.35
C ARG A 236 6.89 9.12 -19.69
N GLN A 237 7.45 7.96 -19.41
CA GLN A 237 6.83 6.66 -19.72
C GLN A 237 5.99 6.11 -18.56
N SER A 238 6.00 6.77 -17.41
CA SER A 238 5.29 6.32 -16.23
C SER A 238 3.77 6.42 -16.41
N ARG A 239 3.06 5.36 -16.01
CA ARG A 239 1.59 5.33 -15.90
C ARG A 239 1.12 5.56 -14.46
N HIS A 240 2.04 5.91 -13.57
CA HIS A 240 1.73 6.08 -12.17
C HIS A 240 0.75 7.26 -11.96
N PRO A 241 -0.28 7.14 -11.10
CA PRO A 241 -1.29 8.18 -10.91
C PRO A 241 -0.72 9.53 -10.46
N VAL A 242 0.43 9.58 -9.79
CA VAL A 242 1.16 10.82 -9.47
C VAL A 242 1.47 11.61 -10.73
N LYS A 243 1.87 10.93 -11.81
CA LYS A 243 2.15 11.57 -13.10
C LYS A 243 0.89 12.16 -13.73
N LEU A 244 -0.22 11.42 -13.68
CA LEU A 244 -1.50 11.86 -14.24
C LEU A 244 -2.00 13.14 -13.55
N VAL A 245 -1.95 13.17 -12.22
CA VAL A 245 -2.34 14.34 -11.42
C VAL A 245 -1.41 15.53 -11.66
N LEU A 246 -0.09 15.30 -11.72
CA LEU A 246 0.88 16.36 -12.05
C LEU A 246 0.57 16.99 -13.41
N GLU A 247 0.33 16.19 -14.45
CA GLU A 247 0.03 16.69 -15.80
C GLU A 247 -1.29 17.48 -15.82
N GLN A 248 -2.29 17.05 -15.07
CA GLN A 248 -3.55 17.76 -14.96
C GLN A 248 -3.35 19.13 -14.27
N LEU A 249 -2.65 19.17 -13.12
CA LEU A 249 -2.33 20.41 -12.41
C LEU A 249 -1.59 21.41 -13.31
N LEU A 250 -0.56 20.95 -14.00
CA LEU A 250 0.24 21.81 -14.89
C LEU A 250 -0.59 22.31 -16.09
N ARG A 251 -1.58 21.56 -16.56
CA ARG A 251 -2.51 21.97 -17.62
C ARG A 251 -3.41 23.12 -17.13
N GLU A 252 -3.93 23.00 -15.90
CA GLU A 252 -4.75 24.06 -15.31
C GLU A 252 -3.95 25.36 -15.08
N VAL A 253 -2.74 25.25 -14.54
CA VAL A 253 -1.87 26.42 -14.35
C VAL A 253 -1.47 27.05 -15.70
N LYS A 254 -1.27 26.26 -16.75
CA LYS A 254 -1.01 26.75 -18.12
C LYS A 254 -2.15 27.56 -18.73
N SER A 255 -3.36 27.43 -18.24
CA SER A 255 -4.49 28.22 -18.71
C SER A 255 -4.34 29.71 -18.36
N SER A 256 -3.62 30.03 -17.27
CA SER A 256 -3.45 31.39 -16.75
C SER A 256 -2.06 32.00 -17.02
N TRP A 257 -1.01 31.16 -17.09
CA TRP A 257 0.37 31.62 -17.29
C TRP A 257 1.20 30.67 -18.14
N PRO A 258 2.26 31.18 -18.80
CA PRO A 258 3.29 30.32 -19.36
C PRO A 258 3.94 29.47 -18.25
N VAL A 259 4.10 28.17 -18.47
CA VAL A 259 4.73 27.25 -17.52
C VAL A 259 5.96 26.61 -18.15
N CYS A 260 7.10 26.79 -17.51
CA CYS A 260 8.36 26.14 -17.82
C CYS A 260 8.58 24.98 -16.84
N SER A 261 8.60 23.73 -17.33
CA SER A 261 9.01 22.60 -16.49
C SER A 261 10.54 22.63 -16.34
N VAL A 262 10.98 22.77 -15.11
CA VAL A 262 12.40 22.89 -14.81
C VAL A 262 13.06 21.52 -14.97
N SER A 263 14.02 21.44 -15.90
CA SER A 263 14.90 20.29 -16.07
C SER A 263 16.31 20.68 -15.63
N GLY A 264 16.99 19.79 -14.94
CA GLY A 264 18.35 20.03 -14.46
C GLY A 264 18.73 19.06 -13.36
N ASN A 265 19.94 19.18 -12.86
CA ASN A 265 20.41 18.38 -11.74
C ASN A 265 19.99 19.03 -10.42
N PHE A 266 18.80 18.65 -9.92
CA PHE A 266 18.31 19.01 -8.60
C PHE A 266 18.47 17.80 -7.66
N PRO A 267 19.62 17.66 -7.00
CA PRO A 267 19.96 16.46 -6.24
C PRO A 267 19.04 16.27 -5.04
N GLU A 268 18.81 15.00 -4.68
CA GLU A 268 18.07 14.63 -3.49
C GLU A 268 18.88 14.83 -2.21
N LEU A 269 20.22 14.76 -2.30
CA LEU A 269 21.15 15.07 -1.21
C LEU A 269 21.63 16.51 -1.33
N LEU A 270 21.50 17.25 -0.25
CA LEU A 270 21.88 18.66 -0.17
C LEU A 270 22.98 18.86 0.87
N SER A 271 23.97 19.75 0.58
CA SER A 271 24.85 20.31 1.58
C SER A 271 24.20 21.56 2.16
N CYS A 272 23.75 21.49 3.40
CA CYS A 272 23.06 22.60 4.05
C CYS A 272 23.32 22.61 5.55
N SER A 273 23.40 23.83 6.11
CA SER A 273 23.40 24.02 7.56
C SER A 273 21.95 24.21 8.07
N GLN A 274 21.75 23.99 9.36
CA GLN A 274 20.45 24.23 10.00
C GLN A 274 19.98 25.68 9.84
N ASP A 275 20.94 26.65 9.87
CA ASP A 275 20.64 28.08 9.68
C ASP A 275 20.12 28.38 8.28
N LYS A 276 20.68 27.73 7.25
CA LYS A 276 20.20 27.86 5.87
C LYS A 276 18.80 27.26 5.70
N LEU A 277 18.51 26.15 6.38
CA LEU A 277 17.18 25.53 6.36
C LEU A 277 16.12 26.49 6.94
N GLN A 278 16.41 27.14 8.07
CA GLN A 278 15.53 28.14 8.67
C GLN A 278 15.38 29.39 7.76
N ALA A 279 16.48 29.85 7.16
CA ALA A 279 16.47 31.00 6.24
C ALA A 279 15.61 30.74 4.98
N CYS A 280 15.48 29.49 4.55
CA CYS A 280 14.59 29.11 3.45
C CYS A 280 13.09 29.06 3.84
N GLY A 281 12.73 29.46 5.06
CA GLY A 281 11.33 29.49 5.51
C GLY A 281 10.75 28.11 5.82
N SER A 282 11.59 27.10 5.99
CA SER A 282 11.17 25.76 6.41
C SER A 282 10.80 25.77 7.89
N ASN A 283 9.55 25.38 8.20
CA ASN A 283 9.08 25.21 9.58
C ASN A 283 9.41 23.81 10.14
N LEU A 284 10.25 23.03 9.46
CA LEU A 284 10.63 21.69 9.88
C LEU A 284 11.63 21.73 11.05
N SER A 285 11.40 20.87 12.03
CA SER A 285 12.38 20.69 13.10
C SER A 285 13.58 19.89 12.61
N SER A 286 14.74 20.05 13.26
CA SER A 286 15.94 19.28 12.95
C SER A 286 15.72 17.76 13.09
N SER A 287 14.81 17.33 13.98
CA SER A 287 14.45 15.93 14.18
C SER A 287 13.65 15.32 13.01
N GLU A 288 12.96 16.14 12.22
CA GLU A 288 12.19 15.69 11.06
C GLU A 288 13.05 15.54 9.79
N ILE A 289 14.35 15.83 9.86
CA ILE A 289 15.27 15.80 8.72
C ILE A 289 16.10 14.53 8.77
N TYR A 290 16.28 13.90 7.60
CA TYR A 290 17.26 12.84 7.41
C TYR A 290 18.65 13.45 7.21
N TRP A 291 19.41 13.55 8.30
CA TRP A 291 20.81 13.95 8.26
C TRP A 291 21.68 12.79 7.79
N ILE A 292 22.54 13.03 6.81
CA ILE A 292 23.33 12.01 6.14
C ILE A 292 24.82 12.23 6.43
N LYS A 293 25.49 11.15 6.80
CA LYS A 293 26.95 11.10 6.91
C LYS A 293 27.52 10.52 5.62
N PRO A 294 28.47 11.21 4.96
CA PRO A 294 29.16 10.63 3.81
C PRO A 294 30.01 9.43 4.25
N ILE A 295 30.24 8.52 3.32
CA ILE A 295 31.16 7.41 3.51
C ILE A 295 32.54 7.93 3.11
N ASP A 296 33.43 8.16 4.09
CA ASP A 296 34.82 8.56 3.83
C ASP A 296 35.57 7.44 3.13
N LYS A 297 36.21 7.76 2.01
CA LYS A 297 36.90 6.75 1.21
C LYS A 297 38.21 6.26 1.85
N ASP A 298 38.81 7.00 2.83
CA ASP A 298 40.18 6.74 3.31
C ASP A 298 40.51 7.21 4.75
N CYS A 299 39.60 7.22 5.71
CA CYS A 299 39.94 7.58 7.10
C CYS A 299 39.52 6.51 8.10
N GLU A 300 40.50 5.93 8.82
CA GLU A 300 40.24 5.24 10.09
C GLU A 300 39.62 6.25 11.07
N PRO A 301 38.65 5.84 11.92
CA PRO A 301 37.95 6.74 12.83
C PRO A 301 38.92 7.25 13.89
N THR A 302 39.38 8.50 13.76
CA THR A 302 40.03 9.26 14.84
C THR A 302 38.96 9.94 15.69
N GLU A 303 38.99 9.71 17.01
CA GLU A 303 38.01 10.17 18.00
C GLU A 303 37.83 11.69 18.15
N ASP A 304 38.54 12.53 17.39
CA ASP A 304 38.63 14.00 17.57
C ASP A 304 38.22 14.85 16.33
N GLN A 305 37.31 14.36 15.47
CA GLN A 305 36.78 15.27 14.43
C GLN A 305 35.55 16.03 14.92
N GLN A 306 35.81 17.23 15.45
CA GLN A 306 34.87 18.33 15.53
C GLN A 306 34.19 18.51 14.16
N PHE A 307 32.85 18.54 14.16
CA PHE A 307 31.97 18.74 13.02
C PHE A 307 32.55 19.69 11.97
N SER A 308 32.90 19.16 10.81
CA SER A 308 33.14 20.00 9.63
C SER A 308 31.86 20.77 9.31
N SER A 309 31.98 22.02 8.95
CA SER A 309 30.91 23.03 8.86
C SER A 309 29.80 22.75 7.82
N SER A 310 29.83 21.64 7.09
CA SER A 310 28.79 21.26 6.12
C SER A 310 28.19 19.91 6.50
N SER A 311 26.92 19.92 6.87
CA SER A 311 26.13 18.70 7.06
C SER A 311 25.37 18.38 5.78
N TYR A 312 25.29 17.09 5.42
CA TYR A 312 24.44 16.63 4.33
C TYR A 312 23.08 16.21 4.86
N MET A 313 22.04 16.45 4.05
CA MET A 313 20.67 16.00 4.35
C MET A 313 19.96 15.56 3.08
N LEU A 314 19.03 14.63 3.20
CA LEU A 314 18.05 14.41 2.15
C LEU A 314 17.09 15.60 2.10
N ARG A 315 16.77 16.09 0.89
CA ARG A 315 15.94 17.29 0.74
C ARG A 315 14.56 17.10 1.34
N PRO A 316 14.16 17.90 2.34
CA PRO A 316 12.84 17.78 2.96
C PRO A 316 11.73 18.49 2.17
N SER A 317 12.10 19.39 1.24
CA SER A 317 11.20 20.14 0.39
C SER A 317 11.91 20.63 -0.88
N LEU A 318 11.18 20.74 -1.98
CA LEU A 318 11.66 21.34 -3.22
C LEU A 318 11.86 22.87 -3.11
N LEU A 319 11.30 23.51 -2.08
CA LEU A 319 11.54 24.92 -1.76
C LEU A 319 13.05 25.24 -1.61
N MET A 320 13.84 24.26 -1.18
CA MET A 320 15.31 24.39 -1.05
C MET A 320 16.02 24.77 -2.36
N HIS A 321 15.37 24.54 -3.51
CA HIS A 321 15.87 24.88 -4.84
C HIS A 321 15.34 26.22 -5.37
N ALA A 322 14.59 26.99 -4.56
CA ALA A 322 13.97 28.23 -5.02
C ALA A 322 15.01 29.25 -5.54
N GLU A 323 16.10 29.45 -4.79
CA GLU A 323 17.15 30.38 -5.17
C GLU A 323 17.87 29.93 -6.45
N GLU A 324 18.18 28.63 -6.57
CA GLU A 324 18.82 28.05 -7.75
C GLU A 324 17.94 28.22 -9.01
N ILE A 325 16.62 28.05 -8.88
CA ILE A 325 15.69 28.27 -9.99
C ILE A 325 15.66 29.75 -10.39
N MET A 326 15.62 30.66 -9.41
CA MET A 326 15.59 32.13 -9.67
C MET A 326 16.89 32.68 -10.24
N GLN A 327 18.02 32.00 -10.05
CA GLN A 327 19.33 32.39 -10.59
C GLN A 327 19.60 31.82 -12.00
N ARG A 328 18.70 31.02 -12.57
CA ARG A 328 18.86 30.48 -13.92
C ARG A 328 18.90 31.58 -14.98
N GLU A 329 19.67 31.38 -16.02
CA GLU A 329 19.79 32.32 -17.14
C GLU A 329 18.48 32.50 -17.90
N ASP A 330 17.64 31.45 -17.93
CA ASP A 330 16.32 31.44 -18.59
C ASP A 330 15.18 31.90 -17.67
N PHE A 331 15.47 32.32 -16.43
CA PHE A 331 14.43 32.81 -15.51
C PHE A 331 13.91 34.18 -15.96
N SER A 332 12.61 34.25 -16.20
CA SER A 332 11.95 35.49 -16.65
C SER A 332 10.66 35.76 -15.86
N PRO A 333 10.44 37.04 -15.45
CA PRO A 333 9.16 37.44 -14.85
C PRO A 333 7.97 37.13 -15.79
N GLY A 334 6.82 36.76 -15.19
CA GLY A 334 5.62 36.42 -15.94
C GLY A 334 5.51 34.92 -16.29
N THR A 335 6.57 34.14 -16.07
CA THR A 335 6.57 32.68 -16.31
C THR A 335 6.59 31.92 -14.99
N ILE A 336 5.77 30.86 -14.88
CA ILE A 336 5.82 29.92 -13.76
C ILE A 336 6.83 28.83 -14.05
N TYR A 337 7.75 28.64 -13.13
CA TYR A 337 8.73 27.54 -13.16
C TYR A 337 8.22 26.40 -12.27
N ALA A 338 8.10 25.21 -12.84
CA ALA A 338 7.57 24.03 -12.18
C ALA A 338 8.66 22.97 -11.97
N LEU A 339 8.97 22.65 -10.74
CA LEU A 339 9.84 21.56 -10.32
C LEU A 339 8.99 20.48 -9.62
N SER A 340 9.13 19.21 -10.00
CA SER A 340 8.51 18.08 -9.33
C SER A 340 9.56 17.03 -8.99
N GLY A 341 9.43 16.39 -7.84
CA GLY A 341 10.40 15.39 -7.41
C GLY A 341 10.08 14.80 -6.04
N LEU A 342 10.87 13.81 -5.65
CA LEU A 342 10.78 13.13 -4.38
C LEU A 342 11.37 13.98 -3.26
N VAL A 343 10.73 14.03 -2.11
CA VAL A 343 11.19 14.68 -0.88
C VAL A 343 11.09 13.71 0.30
N PHE A 344 11.88 13.95 1.35
CA PHE A 344 12.07 13.03 2.45
C PHE A 344 11.90 13.75 3.79
N GLN A 345 11.04 13.24 4.65
CA GLN A 345 10.83 13.77 5.99
C GLN A 345 10.67 12.63 6.98
N ARG A 346 11.43 12.64 8.06
CA ARG A 346 11.19 11.71 9.16
C ARG A 346 9.80 11.96 9.73
N ALA A 347 8.99 10.95 9.78
CA ALA A 347 7.60 11.07 10.15
C ALA A 347 7.15 9.94 11.07
N PRO A 348 6.21 10.18 12.00
CA PRO A 348 5.59 9.11 12.76
C PRO A 348 4.79 8.18 11.82
N ILE A 349 4.62 6.92 12.23
CA ILE A 349 3.72 5.99 11.52
C ILE A 349 2.29 6.36 11.89
N THR A 350 1.59 6.89 10.90
CA THR A 350 0.16 7.22 10.97
C THR A 350 -0.50 6.87 9.64
N PRO A 351 -1.83 6.77 9.58
CA PRO A 351 -2.53 6.50 8.33
C PRO A 351 -2.28 7.50 7.19
N ASN A 352 -1.78 8.71 7.52
CA ASN A 352 -1.75 9.84 6.59
C ASN A 352 -0.36 10.46 6.39
N ARG A 353 0.71 9.86 6.93
CA ARG A 353 2.08 10.38 6.79
C ARG A 353 3.03 9.33 6.23
N SER A 354 3.71 9.71 5.15
CA SER A 354 4.80 8.93 4.53
C SER A 354 6.16 9.57 4.82
N PRO A 355 7.23 8.78 4.99
CA PRO A 355 8.59 9.30 5.14
C PRO A 355 9.17 9.84 3.83
N ALA A 356 8.55 9.54 2.70
CA ALA A 356 8.89 10.06 1.38
C ALA A 356 7.63 10.26 0.54
N TYR A 357 7.57 11.35 -0.24
CA TYR A 357 6.45 11.64 -1.13
C TYR A 357 6.88 12.54 -2.28
N HIS A 358 6.11 12.55 -3.36
CA HIS A 358 6.35 13.46 -4.48
C HIS A 358 5.74 14.83 -4.19
N GLN A 359 6.55 15.87 -4.43
CA GLN A 359 6.13 17.26 -4.25
C GLN A 359 6.14 17.98 -5.61
N LEU A 360 5.17 18.87 -5.83
CA LEU A 360 5.21 19.89 -6.87
C LEU A 360 5.59 21.21 -6.19
N PHE A 361 6.58 21.89 -6.76
CA PHE A 361 6.98 23.24 -6.43
C PHE A 361 6.81 24.14 -7.65
N LEU A 362 6.00 25.20 -7.52
CA LEU A 362 5.89 26.27 -8.50
C LEU A 362 6.51 27.53 -7.93
N ILE A 363 7.22 28.29 -8.77
CA ILE A 363 7.76 29.60 -8.41
C ILE A 363 7.66 30.55 -9.60
N ALA A 364 7.26 31.79 -9.35
CA ALA A 364 7.18 32.84 -10.36
C ALA A 364 7.36 34.23 -9.73
N VAL A 365 7.82 35.19 -10.54
CA VAL A 365 7.75 36.62 -10.23
C VAL A 365 6.65 37.23 -11.11
N LEU A 366 5.57 37.69 -10.49
CA LEU A 366 4.35 38.16 -11.17
C LEU A 366 3.96 39.57 -10.70
N PRO A 367 3.24 40.37 -11.53
CA PRO A 367 2.75 41.67 -11.11
C PRO A 367 1.79 41.55 -9.92
N SER A 368 2.03 42.30 -8.85
CA SER A 368 1.18 42.26 -7.63
C SER A 368 -0.26 42.71 -7.90
N GLU A 369 -0.44 43.64 -8.85
CA GLU A 369 -1.77 44.15 -9.24
C GLU A 369 -2.68 43.08 -9.85
N SER A 370 -2.12 42.00 -10.38
CA SER A 370 -2.90 40.87 -10.94
C SER A 370 -3.43 39.91 -9.90
N GLN A 371 -3.15 40.08 -8.60
CA GLN A 371 -3.54 39.19 -7.52
C GLN A 371 -3.24 37.70 -7.83
N PRO A 372 -1.96 37.36 -8.07
CA PRO A 372 -1.60 36.03 -8.59
C PRO A 372 -1.92 34.89 -7.63
N ASP A 373 -1.93 35.13 -6.31
CA ASP A 373 -2.36 34.19 -5.29
C ASP A 373 -3.84 33.81 -5.47
N GLN A 374 -4.71 34.79 -5.74
CA GLN A 374 -6.14 34.56 -5.93
C GLN A 374 -6.42 33.83 -7.24
N ILE A 375 -5.72 34.14 -8.33
CA ILE A 375 -5.88 33.44 -9.61
C ILE A 375 -5.45 31.97 -9.45
N LEU A 376 -4.30 31.72 -8.81
CA LEU A 376 -3.83 30.36 -8.58
C LEU A 376 -4.78 29.58 -7.65
N GLN A 377 -5.28 30.22 -6.59
CA GLN A 377 -6.28 29.63 -5.71
C GLN A 377 -7.54 29.24 -6.50
N ASN A 378 -8.09 30.13 -7.32
CA ASN A 378 -9.28 29.87 -8.13
C ASN A 378 -9.09 28.70 -9.09
N ASN A 379 -7.92 28.60 -9.74
CA ASN A 379 -7.58 27.48 -10.60
C ASN A 379 -7.56 26.14 -9.82
N LEU A 380 -6.97 26.15 -8.62
CA LEU A 380 -6.93 24.97 -7.76
C LEU A 380 -8.32 24.64 -7.18
N GLU A 381 -9.12 25.64 -6.81
CA GLU A 381 -10.50 25.42 -6.34
C GLU A 381 -11.37 24.79 -7.42
N ALA A 382 -11.24 25.22 -8.67
CA ALA A 382 -11.96 24.63 -9.80
C ALA A 382 -11.60 23.14 -9.98
N LEU A 383 -10.33 22.79 -9.81
CA LEU A 383 -9.84 21.41 -9.93
C LEU A 383 -10.16 20.55 -8.71
N LEU A 384 -10.02 21.12 -7.50
CA LEU A 384 -10.05 20.37 -6.24
C LEU A 384 -11.41 20.43 -5.54
N GLY A 385 -12.34 21.26 -6.00
CA GLY A 385 -13.69 21.40 -5.42
C GLY A 385 -14.43 20.07 -5.23
N PRO A 386 -14.42 19.14 -6.20
CA PRO A 386 -15.05 17.83 -6.05
C PRO A 386 -14.51 17.00 -4.87
N TYR A 387 -13.29 17.27 -4.42
CA TYR A 387 -12.60 16.51 -3.37
C TYR A 387 -12.70 17.16 -1.98
N LYS A 388 -13.55 18.21 -1.86
CA LYS A 388 -13.84 18.92 -0.60
C LYS A 388 -12.57 19.42 0.10
N VAL A 389 -11.69 20.01 -0.65
CA VAL A 389 -10.51 20.72 -0.16
C VAL A 389 -10.92 22.12 0.27
N SER A 390 -10.48 22.54 1.46
CA SER A 390 -10.64 23.91 1.96
C SER A 390 -9.36 24.72 1.78
N PHE A 391 -9.52 26.02 1.55
CA PHE A 391 -8.43 26.96 1.38
C PHE A 391 -8.47 27.96 2.54
N GLU A 392 -7.49 27.88 3.43
CA GLU A 392 -7.38 28.78 4.60
C GLU A 392 -6.36 29.87 4.31
N LYS A 393 -6.86 31.09 4.18
CA LYS A 393 -6.03 32.27 3.93
C LYS A 393 -5.58 32.91 5.25
N GLU A 394 -4.30 33.22 5.33
CA GLU A 394 -3.66 33.92 6.42
C GLU A 394 -2.84 35.10 5.86
N GLU A 395 -3.07 36.31 6.35
CA GLU A 395 -2.34 37.51 5.96
C GLU A 395 -1.35 37.90 7.07
N LEU A 396 -0.05 37.86 6.76
CA LEU A 396 1.04 38.15 7.66
C LEU A 396 1.79 39.40 7.18
N GLY A 397 1.20 40.57 7.44
CA GLY A 397 1.71 41.85 6.94
C GLY A 397 1.60 41.96 5.42
N GLU A 398 2.74 41.99 4.71
CA GLU A 398 2.77 42.02 3.24
C GLU A 398 2.80 40.61 2.61
N GLU A 399 2.91 39.57 3.41
CA GLU A 399 2.87 38.16 2.97
C GLU A 399 1.44 37.64 3.01
N CYS A 400 1.01 36.99 1.93
CA CYS A 400 -0.22 36.21 1.87
C CYS A 400 0.10 34.72 1.81
N ARG A 401 -0.52 33.95 2.68
CA ARG A 401 -0.36 32.49 2.74
C ARG A 401 -1.73 31.81 2.66
N VAL A 402 -1.88 30.85 1.77
CA VAL A 402 -3.09 30.03 1.64
C VAL A 402 -2.74 28.58 1.82
N ARG A 403 -3.31 27.94 2.84
CA ARG A 403 -3.13 26.51 3.11
C ARG A 403 -4.24 25.70 2.45
N LEU A 404 -3.87 24.55 1.85
CA LEU A 404 -4.79 23.60 1.25
C LEU A 404 -4.99 22.44 2.24
N ILE A 405 -6.20 22.30 2.73
CA ILE A 405 -6.53 21.36 3.80
C ILE A 405 -7.59 20.39 3.31
N SER A 406 -7.33 19.08 3.47
CA SER A 406 -8.30 18.03 3.19
C SER A 406 -9.34 17.90 4.30
N GLN A 407 -10.44 17.18 4.05
CA GLN A 407 -11.46 16.91 5.08
C GLN A 407 -10.92 16.27 6.36
N GLU A 408 -9.84 15.51 6.25
CA GLU A 408 -9.17 14.89 7.39
C GLU A 408 -8.24 15.85 8.14
N LEU A 409 -8.37 17.16 7.89
CA LEU A 409 -7.62 18.25 8.50
C LEU A 409 -6.09 18.19 8.24
N HIS A 410 -5.67 17.56 7.14
CA HIS A 410 -4.27 17.53 6.74
C HIS A 410 -3.95 18.64 5.77
N ASN A 411 -2.99 19.48 6.15
CA ASN A 411 -2.37 20.43 5.25
C ASN A 411 -1.45 19.67 4.27
N PHE A 412 -1.81 19.66 3.00
CA PHE A 412 -1.05 18.99 1.95
C PHE A 412 -0.52 19.95 0.88
N GLY A 413 -0.82 21.25 1.01
CA GLY A 413 -0.33 22.24 0.09
C GLY A 413 -0.38 23.66 0.65
N GLN A 414 0.47 24.53 0.12
CA GLN A 414 0.55 25.93 0.52
C GLN A 414 0.87 26.81 -0.69
N ILE A 415 0.07 27.85 -0.91
CA ILE A 415 0.39 28.97 -1.77
C ILE A 415 1.00 30.05 -0.89
N THR A 416 2.10 30.67 -1.32
CA THR A 416 2.67 31.83 -0.64
C THR A 416 2.92 32.94 -1.65
N CYS A 417 2.54 34.15 -1.31
CA CYS A 417 2.78 35.35 -2.12
C CYS A 417 3.48 36.41 -1.26
N VAL A 418 4.70 36.76 -1.63
CA VAL A 418 5.52 37.76 -0.91
C VAL A 418 5.98 38.85 -1.87
N PRO A 419 6.10 40.12 -1.40
CA PRO A 419 6.62 41.18 -2.25
C PRO A 419 8.04 40.88 -2.76
N TYR A 420 8.26 41.12 -4.04
CA TYR A 420 9.59 41.03 -4.63
C TYR A 420 10.42 42.28 -4.26
N PRO A 421 11.71 42.17 -3.83
CA PRO A 421 12.52 43.30 -3.42
C PRO A 421 12.63 44.36 -4.51
N ARG A 422 12.25 45.62 -4.22
CA ARG A 422 12.25 46.76 -5.15
C ARG A 422 13.63 47.06 -5.74
N SER A 423 14.71 46.65 -5.07
CA SER A 423 16.08 46.83 -5.57
C SER A 423 16.37 46.07 -6.86
N LYS A 424 15.59 45.03 -7.20
CA LYS A 424 15.82 44.21 -8.38
C LYS A 424 14.93 44.55 -9.58
N LEU A 425 13.74 45.21 -9.37
CA LEU A 425 12.81 45.66 -10.41
C LEU A 425 12.18 47.00 -9.99
N PRO A 426 12.80 48.17 -10.22
CA PRO A 426 12.37 49.43 -9.62
C PRO A 426 11.08 50.02 -10.17
N HIS A 427 10.55 49.55 -11.31
CA HIS A 427 9.41 50.17 -12.01
C HIS A 427 8.08 49.45 -11.86
N TYR A 428 8.00 48.24 -11.27
CA TYR A 428 6.78 47.47 -11.10
C TYR A 428 6.70 46.89 -9.69
N LYS A 429 5.53 46.98 -9.06
CA LYS A 429 5.20 46.16 -7.87
C LYS A 429 5.04 44.73 -8.31
N SER A 430 5.99 43.88 -7.98
CA SER A 430 5.96 42.45 -8.27
C SER A 430 5.94 41.63 -6.99
N SER A 431 5.38 40.45 -7.06
CA SER A 431 5.38 39.47 -5.97
C SER A 431 6.02 38.16 -6.41
N ILE A 432 6.67 37.48 -5.49
CA ILE A 432 7.06 36.08 -5.66
C ILE A 432 5.87 35.23 -5.25
N LEU A 433 5.33 34.51 -6.21
CA LEU A 433 4.32 33.48 -5.99
C LEU A 433 5.00 32.13 -5.89
N THR A 434 4.68 31.35 -4.86
CA THR A 434 5.10 29.96 -4.74
C THR A 434 3.91 29.05 -4.44
N LEU A 435 3.95 27.79 -4.92
CA LEU A 435 3.07 26.70 -4.51
C LEU A 435 3.94 25.52 -4.12
N LEU A 436 3.69 24.96 -2.95
CA LEU A 436 4.17 23.64 -2.54
C LEU A 436 2.96 22.71 -2.42
N LEU A 437 3.01 21.54 -3.05
CA LEU A 437 1.88 20.61 -3.05
C LEU A 437 2.37 19.17 -2.93
N ASN A 438 1.84 18.43 -1.96
CA ASN A 438 2.05 16.98 -1.83
C ASN A 438 1.20 16.26 -2.88
N LEU A 439 1.85 15.76 -3.93
CA LEU A 439 1.19 15.07 -5.04
C LEU A 439 0.61 13.72 -4.62
N ASP A 440 1.30 12.97 -3.76
CA ASP A 440 0.87 11.64 -3.33
C ASP A 440 -0.44 11.76 -2.52
N HIS A 441 -0.54 12.74 -1.63
CA HIS A 441 -1.78 13.00 -0.90
C HIS A 441 -2.92 13.40 -1.84
N LEU A 442 -2.62 14.27 -2.81
CA LEU A 442 -3.62 14.67 -3.81
C LEU A 442 -4.11 13.48 -4.64
N VAL A 443 -3.22 12.57 -5.01
CA VAL A 443 -3.59 11.32 -5.72
C VAL A 443 -4.53 10.46 -4.87
N THR A 444 -4.23 10.30 -3.57
CA THR A 444 -5.12 9.52 -2.69
C THR A 444 -6.52 10.12 -2.61
N LEU A 445 -6.64 11.44 -2.59
CA LEU A 445 -7.92 12.15 -2.64
C LEU A 445 -8.62 11.96 -3.99
N THR A 446 -7.90 12.23 -5.09
CA THR A 446 -8.44 12.24 -6.45
C THR A 446 -9.02 10.89 -6.87
N PHE A 447 -8.33 9.81 -6.53
CA PHE A 447 -8.71 8.45 -6.90
C PHE A 447 -9.37 7.66 -5.76
N SER A 448 -9.60 8.30 -4.60
CA SER A 448 -10.16 7.65 -3.40
C SER A 448 -9.35 6.41 -2.99
N ILE A 449 -8.02 6.52 -3.00
CA ILE A 449 -7.12 5.44 -2.58
C ILE A 449 -7.16 5.35 -1.05
N PRO A 450 -7.55 4.21 -0.46
CA PRO A 450 -7.85 4.12 0.97
C PRO A 450 -6.61 4.09 1.88
N ASP A 451 -5.43 3.90 1.31
CA ASP A 451 -4.17 3.77 2.05
C ASP A 451 -3.02 4.27 1.17
N TRP A 452 -2.30 5.29 1.62
CA TRP A 452 -1.20 5.90 0.87
C TRP A 452 -0.08 4.89 0.51
N ARG A 453 0.10 3.81 1.29
CA ARG A 453 1.11 2.78 1.04
C ARG A 453 0.89 2.07 -0.30
N LEU A 454 -0.34 2.06 -0.83
CA LEU A 454 -0.64 1.55 -2.17
C LEU A 454 0.08 2.32 -3.28
N MET A 455 0.38 3.61 -3.06
CA MET A 455 1.15 4.41 -4.01
C MET A 455 2.56 3.84 -4.26
N TRP A 456 3.09 3.10 -3.28
CA TRP A 456 4.45 2.56 -3.29
C TRP A 456 4.48 1.05 -3.53
N THR A 457 3.34 0.43 -3.75
CA THR A 457 3.28 -1.02 -4.03
C THR A 457 4.03 -1.37 -5.32
N SER A 458 4.63 -2.54 -5.32
CA SER A 458 5.22 -3.15 -6.53
C SER A 458 4.23 -4.10 -7.23
N ASP A 459 3.01 -4.21 -6.72
CA ASP A 459 2.00 -5.08 -7.32
C ASP A 459 1.47 -4.46 -8.62
N PRO A 460 1.63 -5.15 -9.76
CA PRO A 460 1.24 -4.60 -11.07
C PRO A 460 -0.26 -4.34 -11.18
N ARG A 461 -1.09 -4.97 -10.35
CA ARG A 461 -2.54 -4.75 -10.31
C ARG A 461 -2.92 -3.33 -9.89
N PHE A 462 -2.07 -2.68 -9.10
CA PHE A 462 -2.28 -1.28 -8.76
C PHE A 462 -2.30 -0.39 -10.02
N LEU A 463 -1.31 -0.56 -10.89
CA LEU A 463 -1.20 0.25 -12.11
C LEU A 463 -2.20 -0.14 -13.20
N ALA A 464 -2.73 -1.37 -13.18
CA ALA A 464 -3.74 -1.80 -14.14
C ALA A 464 -5.04 -0.98 -14.05
N GLY A 465 -5.32 -0.36 -12.88
CA GLY A 465 -6.44 0.55 -12.70
C GLY A 465 -6.26 1.95 -13.32
N PHE A 466 -5.06 2.29 -13.85
CA PHE A 466 -4.72 3.61 -14.37
C PHE A 466 -4.31 3.54 -15.83
N GLU A 467 -5.25 3.18 -16.71
CA GLU A 467 -4.99 3.09 -18.15
C GLU A 467 -4.82 4.48 -18.80
N PRO A 468 -4.07 4.58 -19.92
CA PRO A 468 -3.96 5.82 -20.69
C PRO A 468 -5.34 6.30 -21.17
N GLY A 469 -5.67 7.56 -20.84
CA GLY A 469 -6.95 8.15 -21.21
C GLY A 469 -8.05 8.04 -20.16
N ILE A 470 -7.74 7.48 -18.99
CA ILE A 470 -8.65 7.56 -17.84
C ILE A 470 -9.01 9.03 -17.57
N GLN A 471 -10.30 9.33 -17.61
CA GLN A 471 -10.79 10.65 -17.21
C GLN A 471 -10.79 10.75 -15.69
N VAL A 472 -10.17 11.77 -15.16
CA VAL A 472 -10.26 12.12 -13.74
C VAL A 472 -11.54 12.94 -13.54
N PRO A 473 -12.40 12.65 -12.55
CA PRO A 473 -12.19 11.69 -11.45
C PRO A 473 -12.51 10.22 -11.80
N ALA A 474 -11.63 9.32 -11.37
CA ALA A 474 -11.87 7.88 -11.41
C ALA A 474 -11.66 7.30 -10.01
N THR A 475 -12.45 6.29 -9.63
CA THR A 475 -12.32 5.66 -8.31
C THR A 475 -11.41 4.43 -8.43
N PHE A 476 -10.39 4.37 -7.59
CA PHE A 476 -9.51 3.21 -7.49
C PHE A 476 -10.30 1.95 -7.09
N GLN A 477 -10.06 0.86 -7.78
CA GLN A 477 -10.63 -0.44 -7.47
C GLN A 477 -9.61 -1.28 -6.69
N PRO A 478 -9.85 -1.56 -5.40
CA PRO A 478 -8.95 -2.37 -4.62
C PRO A 478 -8.82 -3.80 -5.18
N PHE A 479 -7.59 -4.28 -5.30
CA PHE A 479 -7.27 -5.66 -5.68
C PHE A 479 -7.04 -6.57 -4.46
N SER A 480 -7.04 -6.01 -3.25
CA SER A 480 -6.99 -6.70 -1.97
C SER A 480 -8.14 -6.20 -1.10
N LEU A 481 -9.17 -7.02 -0.97
CA LEU A 481 -10.40 -6.69 -0.27
C LEU A 481 -10.33 -7.12 1.20
N TYR A 482 -10.74 -6.23 2.09
CA TYR A 482 -10.93 -6.51 3.52
C TYR A 482 -9.71 -7.15 4.22
N PRO A 483 -8.50 -6.57 4.07
CA PRO A 483 -7.30 -7.12 4.68
C PRO A 483 -7.46 -7.23 6.20
N PRO A 484 -7.04 -8.34 6.82
CA PRO A 484 -7.17 -8.53 8.26
C PRO A 484 -6.28 -7.53 9.01
N SER A 485 -6.75 -7.10 10.18
CA SER A 485 -6.03 -6.21 11.09
C SER A 485 -5.71 -6.92 12.39
N TYR A 486 -4.51 -6.67 12.93
CA TYR A 486 -4.05 -7.22 14.20
C TYR A 486 -3.43 -6.13 15.04
N THR A 487 -3.54 -6.24 16.36
CA THR A 487 -2.94 -5.29 17.30
C THR A 487 -1.99 -6.01 18.24
N HIS A 488 -0.82 -5.41 18.47
CA HIS A 488 0.16 -5.85 19.44
C HIS A 488 0.73 -4.67 20.19
N ASP A 489 0.94 -4.84 21.48
CA ASP A 489 1.55 -3.84 22.33
C ASP A 489 3.05 -4.14 22.48
N VAL A 490 3.86 -3.08 22.60
CA VAL A 490 5.27 -3.15 22.97
C VAL A 490 5.54 -2.14 24.08
N SER A 491 6.13 -2.61 25.18
CA SER A 491 6.48 -1.78 26.32
C SER A 491 7.97 -1.87 26.60
N PHE A 492 8.58 -0.74 26.95
CA PHE A 492 9.99 -0.66 27.26
C PHE A 492 10.31 0.46 28.25
N TRP A 493 11.43 0.33 28.93
CA TRP A 493 12.06 1.38 29.72
C TRP A 493 13.03 2.17 28.87
N MET A 494 13.05 3.48 29.02
CA MET A 494 13.95 4.39 28.31
C MET A 494 14.42 5.53 29.24
N GLU A 495 15.52 6.17 28.86
CA GLU A 495 15.98 7.41 29.43
C GLU A 495 15.37 8.58 28.65
N PRO A 496 14.62 9.50 29.31
CA PRO A 496 13.87 10.54 28.60
C PRO A 496 14.71 11.47 27.72
N ASP A 497 15.97 11.70 28.09
CA ASP A 497 16.85 12.66 27.44
C ASP A 497 17.56 12.08 26.18
N THR A 498 17.52 10.76 26.02
CA THR A 498 18.20 10.06 24.91
C THR A 498 17.24 9.42 23.90
N PHE A 499 15.94 9.37 24.22
CA PHE A 499 14.95 8.71 23.37
C PHE A 499 14.34 9.69 22.34
N ASP A 500 14.53 9.37 21.06
CA ASP A 500 13.81 10.01 19.95
C ASP A 500 12.67 9.10 19.48
N GLU A 501 11.44 9.60 19.52
CA GLU A 501 10.25 8.85 19.11
C GLU A 501 10.28 8.54 17.60
N LEU A 502 10.89 9.39 16.77
CA LEU A 502 11.03 9.13 15.33
C LEU A 502 11.99 7.97 15.03
N ASP A 503 13.04 7.78 15.84
CA ASP A 503 13.91 6.60 15.74
C ASP A 503 13.14 5.30 16.06
N PHE A 504 12.20 5.36 17.01
CA PHE A 504 11.32 4.23 17.30
C PHE A 504 10.42 3.92 16.09
N HIS A 505 9.80 4.94 15.47
CA HIS A 505 8.98 4.75 14.28
C HIS A 505 9.78 4.21 13.09
N GLU A 506 11.02 4.67 12.89
CA GLU A 506 11.94 4.15 11.88
C GLU A 506 12.22 2.65 12.11
N ALA A 507 12.61 2.28 13.35
CA ALA A 507 12.87 0.90 13.71
C ALA A 507 11.65 -0.01 13.49
N VAL A 508 10.44 0.49 13.77
CA VAL A 508 9.19 -0.24 13.49
C VAL A 508 9.00 -0.44 12.00
N ARG A 509 9.18 0.59 11.14
CA ARG A 509 9.05 0.44 9.68
C ARG A 509 10.01 -0.62 9.14
N ILE A 510 11.25 -0.58 9.57
CA ILE A 510 12.28 -1.55 9.16
C ILE A 510 11.90 -2.95 9.59
N ALA A 511 11.68 -3.18 10.88
CA ALA A 511 11.41 -4.50 11.43
C ALA A 511 10.13 -5.14 10.93
N THR A 512 9.13 -4.33 10.57
CA THR A 512 7.82 -4.82 10.16
C THR A 512 7.58 -4.77 8.65
N CYS A 513 8.60 -4.40 7.87
CA CYS A 513 8.49 -4.24 6.41
C CYS A 513 7.31 -3.34 6.00
N GLY A 514 7.04 -2.28 6.76
CA GLY A 514 5.93 -1.36 6.54
C GLY A 514 4.52 -1.93 6.82
N ALA A 515 4.41 -3.11 7.46
CA ALA A 515 3.12 -3.72 7.77
C ALA A 515 2.34 -3.02 8.89
N VAL A 516 2.98 -2.16 9.70
CA VAL A 516 2.30 -1.34 10.72
C VAL A 516 1.69 -0.12 10.06
N LYS A 517 0.36 0.03 10.23
CA LYS A 517 -0.42 1.15 9.69
C LYS A 517 -0.49 2.34 10.63
N ASP A 518 -0.52 2.07 11.93
CA ASP A 518 -0.72 3.09 12.96
C ASP A 518 -0.05 2.69 14.26
N ILE A 519 0.45 3.68 14.99
CA ILE A 519 1.05 3.51 16.32
C ILE A 519 0.41 4.51 17.26
N GLN A 520 -0.03 4.03 18.43
CA GLN A 520 -0.64 4.83 19.46
C GLN A 520 0.08 4.65 20.80
N LEU A 521 0.45 5.74 21.44
CA LEU A 521 0.93 5.71 22.83
C LEU A 521 -0.25 5.36 23.75
N VAL A 522 -0.19 4.19 24.40
CA VAL A 522 -1.26 3.67 25.28
C VAL A 522 -1.02 4.07 26.72
N ASP A 523 0.25 4.01 27.16
CA ASP A 523 0.61 4.30 28.54
C ASP A 523 2.00 4.92 28.63
N ARG A 524 2.16 5.83 29.59
CA ARG A 524 3.42 6.46 29.96
C ARG A 524 3.57 6.48 31.46
N PHE A 525 4.57 5.76 31.96
CA PHE A 525 4.87 5.68 33.38
C PHE A 525 6.27 6.22 33.66
N ARG A 526 6.42 7.08 34.67
CA ARG A 526 7.72 7.58 35.15
C ARG A 526 8.03 6.99 36.49
N HIS A 527 9.18 6.32 36.62
CA HIS A 527 9.60 5.74 37.86
C HIS A 527 9.96 6.84 38.88
N PRO A 528 9.34 6.88 40.11
CA PRO A 528 9.47 8.01 41.00
C PRO A 528 10.90 8.23 41.54
N HIS A 529 11.74 7.19 41.54
CA HIS A 529 13.07 7.24 42.16
C HIS A 529 14.23 6.98 41.21
N MET A 530 14.00 6.44 39.99
CA MET A 530 15.07 6.00 39.09
C MET A 530 15.27 6.91 37.86
N GLY A 531 14.46 7.95 37.70
CA GLY A 531 14.55 8.84 36.54
C GLY A 531 14.10 8.22 35.20
N HIS A 532 14.02 6.89 35.12
CA HIS A 532 13.60 6.17 33.91
C HIS A 532 12.09 6.33 33.65
N ALA A 533 11.72 6.39 32.38
CA ALA A 533 10.33 6.34 31.95
C ALA A 533 10.04 5.04 31.21
N SER A 534 8.83 4.52 31.37
CA SER A 534 8.33 3.40 30.58
C SER A 534 7.27 3.90 29.62
N LEU A 535 7.35 3.49 28.37
CA LEU A 535 6.35 3.76 27.35
C LEU A 535 5.72 2.44 26.90
N CYS A 536 4.42 2.48 26.60
CA CYS A 536 3.69 1.37 26.01
C CYS A 536 3.01 1.86 24.73
N TYR A 537 3.41 1.30 23.61
CA TYR A 537 2.83 1.61 22.31
C TYR A 537 1.99 0.44 21.80
N ARG A 538 0.82 0.77 21.25
CA ARG A 538 -0.03 -0.15 20.48
C ARG A 538 0.23 -0.01 19.01
N LEU A 539 0.62 -1.10 18.36
CA LEU A 539 0.88 -1.19 16.95
C LEU A 539 -0.29 -1.86 16.25
N SER A 540 -0.83 -1.19 15.22
CA SER A 540 -1.90 -1.72 14.37
C SER A 540 -1.32 -2.25 13.07
N TYR A 541 -1.30 -3.57 12.91
CA TYR A 541 -0.81 -4.28 11.74
C TYR A 541 -1.92 -4.45 10.72
N GLN A 542 -1.72 -3.96 9.51
CA GLN A 542 -2.59 -4.17 8.35
C GLN A 542 -1.81 -3.86 7.07
N SER A 543 -1.91 -4.71 6.06
CA SER A 543 -1.32 -4.46 4.74
C SER A 543 -2.40 -4.25 3.70
N PRO A 544 -2.32 -3.19 2.87
CA PRO A 544 -3.33 -2.93 1.84
C PRO A 544 -3.15 -3.77 0.56
N ASP A 545 -1.98 -4.39 0.35
CA ASP A 545 -1.58 -5.06 -0.89
C ASP A 545 -1.03 -6.48 -0.69
N ARG A 546 -0.69 -6.86 0.54
CA ARG A 546 -0.03 -8.15 0.83
C ARG A 546 -0.82 -8.97 1.83
N ALA A 547 -0.74 -10.28 1.70
CA ALA A 547 -1.32 -11.20 2.64
C ALA A 547 -0.62 -11.07 4.00
N LEU A 548 -1.36 -10.65 5.02
CA LEU A 548 -0.86 -10.52 6.38
C LEU A 548 -1.56 -11.54 7.28
N SER A 549 -0.89 -12.66 7.52
CA SER A 549 -1.39 -13.71 8.41
C SER A 549 -1.07 -13.40 9.88
N ARG A 550 -1.79 -14.08 10.77
CA ARG A 550 -1.47 -14.01 12.21
C ARG A 550 -0.06 -14.51 12.52
N THR A 551 0.33 -15.59 11.89
CA THR A 551 1.68 -16.16 12.04
C THR A 551 2.73 -15.15 11.61
N ARG A 552 2.54 -14.51 10.44
CA ARG A 552 3.48 -13.47 9.96
C ARG A 552 3.56 -12.26 10.89
N VAL A 553 2.44 -11.81 11.45
CA VAL A 553 2.43 -10.69 12.42
C VAL A 553 3.24 -11.03 13.66
N LEU A 554 3.13 -12.25 14.19
CA LEU A 554 3.95 -12.70 15.33
C LEU A 554 5.45 -12.71 15.00
N ASP A 555 5.82 -13.15 13.80
CA ASP A 555 7.21 -13.12 13.34
C ASP A 555 7.74 -11.67 13.26
N LEU A 556 6.97 -10.75 12.67
CA LEU A 556 7.32 -9.34 12.58
C LEU A 556 7.43 -8.68 13.96
N GLN A 557 6.52 -9.01 14.88
CA GLN A 557 6.57 -8.52 16.26
C GLN A 557 7.81 -9.04 17.00
N ASN A 558 8.21 -10.30 16.79
CA ASN A 558 9.43 -10.85 17.36
C ASN A 558 10.69 -10.20 16.77
N GLN A 559 10.72 -9.96 15.46
CA GLN A 559 11.81 -9.21 14.80
C GLN A 559 11.93 -7.79 15.38
N LEU A 560 10.80 -7.11 15.57
CA LEU A 560 10.76 -5.77 16.19
C LEU A 560 11.34 -5.81 17.60
N ARG A 561 10.90 -6.75 18.44
CA ARG A 561 11.39 -6.89 19.81
C ARG A 561 12.89 -7.19 19.88
N THR A 562 13.44 -7.84 18.88
CA THR A 562 14.88 -8.08 18.75
C THR A 562 15.64 -6.83 18.31
N LEU A 563 15.07 -6.06 17.35
CA LEU A 563 15.74 -4.90 16.77
C LEU A 563 15.76 -3.69 17.71
N LEU A 564 14.69 -3.46 18.46
CA LEU A 564 14.53 -2.27 19.29
C LEU A 564 15.67 -2.03 20.29
N PRO A 565 16.11 -3.01 21.13
CA PRO A 565 17.23 -2.79 22.04
C PRO A 565 18.58 -2.59 21.34
N LEU A 566 18.72 -3.09 20.10
CA LEU A 566 19.95 -2.94 19.31
C LEU A 566 20.08 -1.55 18.67
N ARG A 567 18.96 -0.92 18.39
CA ARG A 567 18.91 0.39 17.71
C ARG A 567 18.69 1.55 18.68
N LEU A 568 17.94 1.31 19.74
CA LEU A 568 17.55 2.33 20.70
C LEU A 568 18.09 1.94 22.07
N ASN A 569 18.50 2.92 22.86
CA ASN A 569 18.97 2.70 24.22
C ASN A 569 17.77 2.42 25.15
N ILE A 570 17.14 1.24 25.00
CA ILE A 570 15.93 0.84 25.71
C ILE A 570 16.03 -0.58 26.29
N THR A 571 15.24 -0.85 27.30
CA THR A 571 15.07 -2.20 27.86
C THR A 571 13.61 -2.63 27.72
N LEU A 572 13.35 -3.73 27.00
CA LEU A 572 12.00 -4.26 26.83
C LEU A 572 11.40 -4.70 28.19
N ARG A 573 10.09 -4.50 28.30
CA ARG A 573 9.30 -4.87 29.50
C ARG A 573 8.38 -6.05 29.19
#